data_ccd2f96cd030b6f4745eec7a7da740a1
#
_entry.id   ccd2f96cd030b6f4745eec7a7da740a1
#
_cell.length_a   1.000
_cell.length_b   1.000
_cell.length_c   1.000
_cell.angle_alpha   90.00
_cell.angle_beta   90.00
_cell.angle_gamma   90.00
#
_symmetry.space_group_name_H-M   'P 1'
#
loop_
_entity.id
_entity.type
_entity.pdbx_description
1 polymer ?
#
loop_
_entity_poly.entity_id
_entity_poly.type
_entity_poly.pdbx_seq_one_letter_code
_entity_poly.pdbx_strand_id
1 'polypeptide(L)'
;MSFLNQLKSQASALQSEKEAQNSRFDSNTQITESTAKSVALYVTDLAKQLNVIAPAGPKLTLDGKTPWPAMKMLDFRSDARKKTLRDREVYDYIGMGWSLLPVFGQPVGGSVSANFPPDLQRIEERLSAGGVKHERISVRHPEKNTLQAVRFDYTTQARGSLTITPDHDAGKLNFRLANVQGFGVVNLSYPVDRVQTALLDELAKMLIGQPSTFV
;
A
#
# COMPACT_ATOMS: atom_id res chain seq x y z
N MET A 1 52.87 -18.75 -18.00
CA MET A 1 52.20 -18.70 -16.66
C MET A 1 51.57 -20.06 -16.41
N SER A 2 51.73 -20.63 -15.21
CA SER A 2 51.13 -21.93 -14.88
C SER A 2 49.62 -21.81 -14.77
N PHE A 3 48.87 -22.78 -15.28
CA PHE A 3 47.42 -22.88 -15.17
C PHE A 3 46.91 -22.72 -13.70
N LEU A 4 47.67 -23.26 -12.75
CA LEU A 4 47.39 -23.08 -11.32
C LEU A 4 47.44 -21.62 -10.88
N ASN A 5 48.30 -20.81 -11.43
CA ASN A 5 48.38 -19.38 -11.12
C ASN A 5 47.19 -18.62 -11.70
N GLN A 6 46.68 -19.03 -12.86
CA GLN A 6 45.41 -18.47 -13.40
C GLN A 6 44.23 -18.82 -12.54
N LEU A 7 44.10 -20.08 -12.06
CA LEU A 7 43.04 -20.49 -11.16
C LEU A 7 43.08 -19.73 -9.81
N LYS A 8 44.28 -19.55 -9.25
CA LYS A 8 44.45 -18.76 -8.00
C LYS A 8 44.02 -17.31 -8.20
N SER A 9 44.40 -16.70 -9.32
CA SER A 9 43.99 -15.33 -9.63
C SER A 9 42.48 -15.20 -9.80
N GLN A 10 41.83 -16.15 -10.49
CA GLN A 10 40.36 -16.19 -10.63
C GLN A 10 39.64 -16.39 -9.29
N ALA A 11 40.16 -17.33 -8.47
CA ALA A 11 39.60 -17.59 -7.15
C ALA A 11 39.69 -16.34 -6.23
N SER A 12 40.84 -15.66 -6.25
CA SER A 12 41.03 -14.43 -5.48
C SER A 12 40.13 -13.30 -5.95
N ALA A 13 39.95 -13.14 -7.27
CA ALA A 13 39.04 -12.14 -7.83
C ALA A 13 37.57 -12.40 -7.41
N LEU A 14 37.11 -13.65 -7.53
CA LEU A 14 35.74 -14.04 -7.11
C LEU A 14 35.52 -13.86 -5.59
N GLN A 15 36.53 -14.15 -4.79
CA GLN A 15 36.44 -13.95 -3.34
C GLN A 15 36.37 -12.47 -2.99
N SER A 16 37.20 -11.63 -3.60
CA SER A 16 37.16 -10.18 -3.41
C SER A 16 35.81 -9.57 -3.86
N GLU A 17 35.28 -10.06 -4.96
CA GLU A 17 33.93 -9.62 -5.43
C GLU A 17 32.84 -9.99 -4.46
N LYS A 18 32.85 -11.21 -3.91
CA LYS A 18 31.91 -11.66 -2.85
C LYS A 18 32.03 -10.82 -1.58
N GLU A 19 33.24 -10.55 -1.13
CA GLU A 19 33.50 -9.73 0.06
C GLU A 19 32.99 -8.30 -0.13
N ALA A 20 33.23 -7.69 -1.29
CA ALA A 20 32.72 -6.36 -1.64
C ALA A 20 31.17 -6.34 -1.70
N GLN A 21 30.56 -7.36 -2.26
CA GLN A 21 29.11 -7.50 -2.32
C GLN A 21 28.50 -7.64 -0.92
N ASN A 22 29.08 -8.49 -0.07
CA ASN A 22 28.62 -8.67 1.30
C ASN A 22 28.73 -7.39 2.12
N SER A 23 29.85 -6.68 2.01
CA SER A 23 30.05 -5.37 2.67
C SER A 23 29.00 -4.34 2.23
N ARG A 24 28.66 -4.33 0.93
CA ARG A 24 27.60 -3.47 0.40
C ARG A 24 26.22 -3.83 0.96
N PHE A 25 25.88 -5.12 1.03
CA PHE A 25 24.61 -5.56 1.62
C PHE A 25 24.52 -5.22 3.12
N ASP A 26 25.61 -5.37 3.85
CA ASP A 26 25.63 -5.01 5.27
C ASP A 26 25.45 -3.51 5.48
N SER A 27 26.11 -2.68 4.70
CA SER A 27 25.95 -1.22 4.72
C SER A 27 24.52 -0.80 4.37
N ASN A 28 23.97 -1.34 3.27
CA ASN A 28 22.58 -1.07 2.86
C ASN A 28 21.60 -1.50 3.96
N THR A 29 21.79 -2.69 4.54
CA THR A 29 20.92 -3.19 5.63
C THR A 29 20.93 -2.25 6.82
N GLN A 30 22.11 -1.76 7.24
CA GLN A 30 22.21 -0.87 8.39
C GLN A 30 21.50 0.48 8.17
N ILE A 31 21.71 1.09 6.98
CA ILE A 31 21.08 2.37 6.63
C ILE A 31 19.57 2.19 6.51
N THR A 32 19.15 1.11 5.81
CA THR A 32 17.70 0.82 5.61
C THR A 32 17.01 0.58 6.93
N GLU A 33 17.61 -0.16 7.86
CA GLU A 33 17.03 -0.43 9.17
C GLU A 33 16.89 0.86 10.01
N SER A 34 17.93 1.72 9.99
CA SER A 34 17.87 3.02 10.66
C SER A 34 16.75 3.90 10.11
N THR A 35 16.62 3.96 8.79
CA THR A 35 15.55 4.72 8.11
C THR A 35 14.18 4.11 8.42
N ALA A 36 14.04 2.79 8.33
CA ALA A 36 12.79 2.08 8.63
C ALA A 36 12.33 2.34 10.08
N LYS A 37 13.25 2.37 11.04
CA LYS A 37 12.95 2.73 12.43
C LYS A 37 12.38 4.15 12.55
N SER A 38 12.97 5.11 11.88
CA SER A 38 12.48 6.50 11.87
C SER A 38 11.10 6.60 11.22
N VAL A 39 10.89 5.89 10.11
CA VAL A 39 9.59 5.81 9.43
C VAL A 39 8.53 5.15 10.31
N ALA A 40 8.84 4.08 11.03
CA ALA A 40 7.91 3.42 11.96
C ALA A 40 7.44 4.35 13.07
N LEU A 41 8.36 5.15 13.64
CA LEU A 41 8.03 6.16 14.64
C LEU A 41 7.13 7.25 14.04
N TYR A 42 7.48 7.77 12.87
CA TYR A 42 6.67 8.78 12.18
C TYR A 42 5.27 8.29 11.88
N VAL A 43 5.11 7.09 11.30
CA VAL A 43 3.81 6.48 10.95
C VAL A 43 2.96 6.26 12.21
N THR A 44 3.60 5.83 13.30
CA THR A 44 2.91 5.64 14.59
C THR A 44 2.38 6.95 15.16
N ASP A 45 3.18 8.02 15.10
CA ASP A 45 2.74 9.33 15.58
C ASP A 45 1.68 9.93 14.66
N LEU A 46 1.87 9.84 13.33
CA LEU A 46 0.90 10.26 12.35
C LEU A 46 -0.47 9.59 12.57
N ALA A 47 -0.51 8.29 12.83
CA ALA A 47 -1.75 7.57 13.13
C ALA A 47 -2.49 8.13 14.34
N LYS A 48 -1.75 8.50 15.40
CA LYS A 48 -2.34 9.14 16.60
C LYS A 48 -2.95 10.49 16.27
N GLN A 49 -2.23 11.34 15.52
CA GLN A 49 -2.72 12.66 15.14
C GLN A 49 -3.95 12.58 14.23
N LEU A 50 -3.93 11.66 13.24
CA LEU A 50 -5.05 11.46 12.33
C LEU A 50 -6.31 10.92 13.04
N ASN A 51 -6.17 10.15 14.12
CA ASN A 51 -7.30 9.73 14.94
C ASN A 51 -7.97 10.90 15.69
N VAL A 52 -7.21 11.94 16.02
CA VAL A 52 -7.77 13.16 16.63
C VAL A 52 -8.44 14.05 15.60
N ILE A 53 -7.81 14.20 14.43
CA ILE A 53 -8.28 15.09 13.35
C ILE A 53 -9.49 14.52 12.63
N ALA A 54 -9.56 13.19 12.45
CA ALA A 54 -10.58 12.49 11.66
C ALA A 54 -10.76 13.12 10.25
N PRO A 55 -9.74 13.13 9.40
CA PRO A 55 -9.74 13.89 8.15
C PRO A 55 -10.81 13.41 7.18
N ALA A 56 -11.16 14.28 6.23
CA ALA A 56 -12.04 13.91 5.13
C ALA A 56 -11.43 12.78 4.30
N GLY A 57 -12.25 11.80 3.94
CA GLY A 57 -11.84 10.70 3.06
C GLY A 57 -11.90 11.10 1.58
N PRO A 58 -11.32 10.28 0.70
CA PRO A 58 -11.37 10.50 -0.73
C PRO A 58 -12.80 10.35 -1.28
N LYS A 59 -13.03 10.92 -2.46
CA LYS A 59 -14.26 10.68 -3.21
C LYS A 59 -14.24 9.26 -3.77
N LEU A 60 -15.20 8.44 -3.37
CA LEU A 60 -15.30 7.05 -3.79
C LEU A 60 -16.43 6.85 -4.81
N THR A 61 -16.21 5.98 -5.76
CA THR A 61 -17.21 5.51 -6.74
C THR A 61 -16.80 4.13 -7.24
N LEU A 62 -17.75 3.20 -7.35
CA LEU A 62 -17.49 1.86 -7.88
C LEU A 62 -17.54 1.81 -9.40
N ASP A 63 -18.48 2.51 -10.01
CA ASP A 63 -18.74 2.53 -11.46
C ASP A 63 -18.11 3.74 -12.18
N GLY A 64 -17.56 4.70 -11.43
CA GLY A 64 -17.06 5.96 -11.95
C GLY A 64 -18.14 7.02 -12.21
N LYS A 65 -19.42 6.72 -11.93
CA LYS A 65 -20.57 7.59 -12.20
C LYS A 65 -21.32 7.96 -10.93
N THR A 66 -21.58 6.96 -10.09
CA THR A 66 -22.37 7.12 -8.85
C THR A 66 -21.41 7.39 -7.68
N PRO A 67 -21.35 8.64 -7.17
CA PRO A 67 -20.50 8.95 -6.04
C PRO A 67 -21.07 8.35 -4.75
N TRP A 68 -20.17 7.88 -3.90
CA TRP A 68 -20.51 7.55 -2.52
C TRP A 68 -20.77 8.84 -1.73
N PRO A 69 -21.42 8.74 -0.53
CA PRO A 69 -21.50 9.85 0.41
C PRO A 69 -20.12 10.45 0.70
N ALA A 70 -20.10 11.67 1.22
CA ALA A 70 -18.85 12.23 1.75
C ALA A 70 -18.33 11.33 2.86
N MET A 71 -17.05 10.92 2.77
CA MET A 71 -16.41 9.97 3.67
C MET A 71 -15.48 10.71 4.64
N LYS A 72 -15.24 10.10 5.80
CA LYS A 72 -14.21 10.46 6.77
C LYS A 72 -13.32 9.26 7.06
N MET A 73 -12.09 9.55 7.44
CA MET A 73 -11.09 8.55 7.80
C MET A 73 -11.04 8.43 9.33
N LEU A 74 -11.15 7.21 9.84
CA LEU A 74 -11.22 6.90 11.27
C LEU A 74 -10.44 5.62 11.59
N ASP A 75 -10.22 5.37 12.88
CA ASP A 75 -9.63 4.13 13.39
C ASP A 75 -8.26 3.83 12.79
N PHE A 76 -7.41 4.86 12.69
CA PHE A 76 -6.04 4.67 12.27
C PHE A 76 -5.29 3.77 13.24
N ARG A 77 -4.74 2.68 12.71
CA ARG A 77 -3.93 1.73 13.47
C ARG A 77 -2.63 1.51 12.74
N SER A 78 -1.53 1.68 13.44
CA SER A 78 -0.19 1.36 12.92
C SER A 78 0.32 0.08 13.57
N ASP A 79 1.02 -0.71 12.77
CA ASP A 79 1.77 -1.87 13.25
C ASP A 79 3.09 -1.99 12.47
N ALA A 80 4.01 -2.76 13.01
CA ALA A 80 5.26 -3.08 12.34
C ALA A 80 5.70 -4.47 12.75
N ARG A 81 6.28 -5.20 11.80
CA ARG A 81 6.84 -6.52 12.04
C ARG A 81 8.29 -6.56 11.64
N LYS A 82 9.06 -7.34 12.39
CA LYS A 82 10.46 -7.62 12.12
C LYS A 82 10.64 -9.05 11.65
N LYS A 83 11.76 -9.29 10.97
CA LYS A 83 12.26 -10.61 10.55
C LYS A 83 13.75 -10.71 10.83
N THR A 84 14.27 -11.92 10.82
CA THR A 84 15.72 -12.17 10.85
C THR A 84 16.27 -12.13 9.43
N LEU A 85 17.30 -11.32 9.21
CA LEU A 85 18.06 -11.22 7.97
C LEU A 85 19.56 -11.22 8.31
N ARG A 86 20.32 -12.22 7.85
CA ARG A 86 21.78 -12.35 8.13
C ARG A 86 22.10 -12.20 9.62
N ASP A 87 21.39 -12.96 10.47
CA ASP A 87 21.52 -12.97 11.93
C ASP A 87 21.23 -11.62 12.64
N ARG A 88 20.59 -10.69 11.95
CA ARG A 88 20.12 -9.41 12.48
C ARG A 88 18.60 -9.32 12.43
N GLU A 89 18.00 -8.74 13.46
CA GLU A 89 16.59 -8.43 13.49
C GLU A 89 16.35 -7.10 12.74
N VAL A 90 15.57 -7.15 11.65
CA VAL A 90 15.29 -5.99 10.79
C VAL A 90 13.79 -5.85 10.54
N TYR A 91 13.32 -4.65 10.22
CA TYR A 91 11.92 -4.44 9.83
C TYR A 91 11.59 -5.23 8.56
N ASP A 92 10.51 -5.99 8.62
CA ASP A 92 9.90 -6.71 7.49
C ASP A 92 8.87 -5.82 6.78
N TYR A 93 7.99 -5.21 7.57
CA TYR A 93 7.09 -4.17 7.08
C TYR A 93 6.70 -3.19 8.19
N ILE A 94 6.20 -2.02 7.76
CA ILE A 94 5.57 -1.00 8.58
C ILE A 94 4.22 -0.70 7.96
N GLY A 95 3.14 -0.82 8.72
CA GLY A 95 1.77 -0.68 8.24
C GLY A 95 1.01 0.43 8.95
N MET A 96 0.06 1.01 8.24
CA MET A 96 -1.02 1.82 8.82
C MET A 96 -2.31 1.53 8.05
N GLY A 97 -3.38 1.19 8.76
CA GLY A 97 -4.71 0.98 8.21
C GLY A 97 -5.72 1.92 8.83
N TRP A 98 -6.78 2.23 8.09
CA TRP A 98 -7.90 3.06 8.57
C TRP A 98 -9.22 2.64 7.95
N SER A 99 -10.31 3.06 8.58
CA SER A 99 -11.68 2.90 8.10
C SER A 99 -12.14 4.15 7.34
N LEU A 100 -12.88 3.95 6.25
CA LEU A 100 -13.56 4.98 5.47
C LEU A 100 -15.06 4.82 5.74
N LEU A 101 -15.66 5.78 6.45
CA LEU A 101 -17.08 5.77 6.84
C LEU A 101 -17.75 7.06 6.38
N PRO A 102 -19.08 7.06 6.15
CA PRO A 102 -19.81 8.30 5.87
C PRO A 102 -19.63 9.36 6.96
N VAL A 103 -19.53 10.62 6.54
CA VAL A 103 -19.42 11.76 7.48
C VAL A 103 -20.68 11.85 8.34
N PHE A 104 -21.85 11.63 7.73
CA PHE A 104 -23.14 11.67 8.39
C PHE A 104 -23.82 10.31 8.36
N GLY A 105 -24.39 9.91 9.48
CA GLY A 105 -25.15 8.68 9.61
C GLY A 105 -24.29 7.41 9.66
N GLN A 106 -24.97 6.29 9.47
CA GLN A 106 -24.35 4.96 9.38
C GLN A 106 -24.08 4.61 7.91
N PRO A 107 -23.18 3.63 7.65
CA PRO A 107 -23.02 3.09 6.32
C PRO A 107 -24.37 2.67 5.72
N VAL A 108 -24.67 3.17 4.52
CA VAL A 108 -25.92 2.87 3.82
C VAL A 108 -25.70 1.82 2.74
N GLY A 109 -26.74 1.06 2.42
CA GLY A 109 -26.74 0.15 1.29
C GLY A 109 -26.76 0.90 -0.04
N GLY A 110 -26.03 0.37 -1.01
CA GLY A 110 -26.02 0.84 -2.40
C GLY A 110 -26.07 -0.35 -3.34
N SER A 111 -26.37 -0.08 -4.60
CA SER A 111 -26.39 -1.09 -5.65
C SER A 111 -25.72 -0.55 -6.91
N VAL A 112 -24.94 -1.40 -7.57
CA VAL A 112 -24.32 -1.10 -8.87
C VAL A 112 -24.45 -2.32 -9.76
N SER A 113 -24.74 -2.10 -11.07
CA SER A 113 -24.87 -3.19 -12.04
C SER A 113 -23.93 -2.96 -13.22
N ALA A 114 -23.35 -4.05 -13.73
CA ALA A 114 -22.55 -4.04 -14.94
C ALA A 114 -22.93 -5.23 -15.84
N ASN A 115 -22.96 -4.97 -17.13
CA ASN A 115 -23.17 -5.98 -18.18
C ASN A 115 -21.99 -6.07 -19.15
N PHE A 116 -21.03 -5.15 -19.05
CA PHE A 116 -19.82 -5.11 -19.86
C PHE A 116 -18.64 -5.66 -19.05
N PRO A 117 -17.90 -6.67 -19.55
CA PRO A 117 -16.86 -7.34 -18.77
C PRO A 117 -15.78 -6.43 -18.16
N PRO A 118 -15.24 -5.41 -18.85
CA PRO A 118 -14.28 -4.48 -18.25
C PRO A 118 -14.85 -3.65 -17.09
N ASP A 119 -16.13 -3.26 -17.16
CA ASP A 119 -16.79 -2.54 -16.06
C ASP A 119 -16.99 -3.46 -14.86
N LEU A 120 -17.37 -4.72 -15.12
CA LEU A 120 -17.51 -5.74 -14.09
C LEU A 120 -16.19 -5.95 -13.36
N GLN A 121 -15.11 -6.18 -14.09
CA GLN A 121 -13.78 -6.36 -13.53
C GLN A 121 -13.37 -5.15 -12.68
N ARG A 122 -13.55 -3.93 -13.17
CA ARG A 122 -13.23 -2.70 -12.44
C ARG A 122 -14.01 -2.58 -11.13
N ILE A 123 -15.30 -2.92 -11.12
CA ILE A 123 -16.13 -2.90 -9.91
C ILE A 123 -15.64 -3.95 -8.92
N GLU A 124 -15.39 -5.18 -9.36
CA GLU A 124 -14.88 -6.27 -8.52
C GLU A 124 -13.52 -5.92 -7.88
N GLU A 125 -12.59 -5.35 -8.66
CA GLU A 125 -11.29 -4.88 -8.17
C GLU A 125 -11.45 -3.79 -7.11
N ARG A 126 -12.34 -2.81 -7.30
CA ARG A 126 -12.60 -1.74 -6.35
C ARG A 126 -13.25 -2.25 -5.05
N LEU A 127 -14.22 -3.14 -5.15
CA LEU A 127 -14.87 -3.78 -4.01
C LEU A 127 -13.85 -4.56 -3.18
N SER A 128 -13.00 -5.34 -3.85
CA SER A 128 -11.93 -6.12 -3.22
C SER A 128 -10.88 -5.22 -2.56
N ALA A 129 -10.34 -4.24 -3.31
CA ALA A 129 -9.32 -3.31 -2.81
C ALA A 129 -9.82 -2.48 -1.63
N GLY A 130 -11.12 -2.09 -1.63
CA GLY A 130 -11.75 -1.36 -0.56
C GLY A 130 -12.15 -2.22 0.64
N GLY A 131 -12.08 -3.54 0.56
CA GLY A 131 -12.63 -4.44 1.57
C GLY A 131 -14.12 -4.20 1.80
N VAL A 132 -14.84 -3.83 0.73
CA VAL A 132 -16.26 -3.47 0.78
C VAL A 132 -17.11 -4.72 0.93
N LYS A 133 -17.96 -4.75 1.94
CA LYS A 133 -18.96 -5.84 2.10
C LYS A 133 -19.97 -5.73 0.98
N HIS A 134 -20.14 -6.80 0.22
CA HIS A 134 -21.06 -6.83 -0.92
C HIS A 134 -21.63 -8.23 -1.16
N GLU A 135 -22.76 -8.28 -1.84
CA GLU A 135 -23.37 -9.48 -2.40
C GLU A 135 -23.35 -9.38 -3.94
N ARG A 136 -22.93 -10.45 -4.61
CA ARG A 136 -22.87 -10.55 -6.06
C ARG A 136 -24.11 -11.29 -6.57
N ILE A 137 -24.96 -10.64 -7.37
CA ILE A 137 -26.23 -11.15 -7.86
C ILE A 137 -26.22 -11.22 -9.37
N SER A 138 -26.48 -12.40 -9.93
CA SER A 138 -26.62 -12.59 -11.37
C SER A 138 -28.05 -12.23 -11.80
N VAL A 139 -28.19 -11.18 -12.59
CA VAL A 139 -29.47 -10.75 -13.17
C VAL A 139 -29.66 -11.47 -14.50
N ARG A 140 -30.71 -12.29 -14.63
CA ARG A 140 -31.02 -13.08 -15.82
C ARG A 140 -32.30 -12.63 -16.49
N HIS A 141 -32.38 -12.84 -17.80
CA HIS A 141 -33.63 -12.59 -18.56
C HIS A 141 -34.72 -13.56 -18.11
N PRO A 142 -35.93 -13.08 -17.75
CA PRO A 142 -36.99 -13.93 -17.21
C PRO A 142 -37.33 -15.13 -18.08
N GLU A 143 -37.46 -14.91 -19.39
CA GLU A 143 -37.91 -15.95 -20.33
C GLU A 143 -36.74 -16.77 -20.93
N LYS A 144 -35.60 -16.11 -21.23
CA LYS A 144 -34.47 -16.74 -21.93
C LYS A 144 -33.41 -17.32 -20.98
N ASN A 145 -33.50 -17.02 -19.71
CA ASN A 145 -32.53 -17.41 -18.67
C ASN A 145 -31.06 -17.04 -19.00
N THR A 146 -30.85 -16.12 -19.93
CA THR A 146 -29.53 -15.59 -20.30
C THR A 146 -29.09 -14.53 -19.30
N LEU A 147 -27.78 -14.50 -18.99
CA LEU A 147 -27.22 -13.46 -18.12
C LEU A 147 -27.34 -12.10 -18.79
N GLN A 148 -28.01 -11.15 -18.14
CA GLN A 148 -28.16 -9.77 -18.61
C GLN A 148 -27.18 -8.81 -17.98
N ALA A 149 -26.93 -8.95 -16.66
CA ALA A 149 -26.01 -8.13 -15.91
C ALA A 149 -25.58 -8.84 -14.61
N VAL A 150 -24.55 -8.34 -13.99
CA VAL A 150 -24.20 -8.66 -12.62
C VAL A 150 -24.46 -7.42 -11.78
N ARG A 151 -25.20 -7.58 -10.70
CA ARG A 151 -25.50 -6.55 -9.71
C ARG A 151 -24.69 -6.84 -8.45
N PHE A 152 -24.13 -5.80 -7.87
CA PHE A 152 -23.51 -5.83 -6.54
C PHE A 152 -24.32 -4.95 -5.60
N ASP A 153 -24.87 -5.56 -4.58
CA ASP A 153 -25.46 -4.84 -3.46
C ASP A 153 -24.38 -4.69 -2.39
N TYR A 154 -24.05 -3.48 -1.97
CA TYR A 154 -22.89 -3.19 -1.13
C TYR A 154 -23.23 -2.22 -0.01
N THR A 155 -22.35 -2.13 0.99
CA THR A 155 -22.44 -1.14 2.07
C THR A 155 -21.37 -0.06 1.86
N THR A 156 -21.73 1.21 2.05
CA THR A 156 -20.83 2.37 1.89
C THR A 156 -19.83 2.47 3.04
N GLN A 157 -19.01 1.44 3.16
CA GLN A 157 -17.88 1.35 4.08
C GLN A 157 -16.71 0.73 3.36
N ALA A 158 -15.53 1.33 3.49
CA ALA A 158 -14.31 0.82 2.89
C ALA A 158 -13.13 0.93 3.86
N ARG A 159 -11.96 0.46 3.42
CA ARG A 159 -10.70 0.55 4.15
C ARG A 159 -9.63 1.19 3.28
N GLY A 160 -8.76 1.96 3.91
CA GLY A 160 -7.52 2.42 3.31
C GLY A 160 -6.33 1.82 4.04
N SER A 161 -5.18 1.77 3.38
CA SER A 161 -3.95 1.29 4.00
C SER A 161 -2.71 1.90 3.37
N LEU A 162 -1.68 2.03 4.19
CA LEU A 162 -0.30 2.28 3.85
C LEU A 162 0.51 1.06 4.28
N THR A 163 1.32 0.52 3.39
CA THR A 163 2.29 -0.53 3.71
C THR A 163 3.65 -0.10 3.19
N ILE A 164 4.66 -0.14 4.03
CA ILE A 164 6.04 0.22 3.70
C ILE A 164 6.90 -1.01 3.92
N THR A 165 7.51 -1.50 2.85
CA THR A 165 8.34 -2.71 2.87
C THR A 165 9.79 -2.32 2.60
N PRO A 166 10.70 -2.47 3.59
CA PRO A 166 12.12 -2.25 3.38
C PRO A 166 12.75 -3.30 2.46
N ASP A 167 13.50 -2.84 1.47
CA ASP A 167 14.41 -3.66 0.66
C ASP A 167 15.83 -3.41 1.17
N HIS A 168 16.26 -4.23 2.11
CA HIS A 168 17.54 -4.08 2.80
C HIS A 168 18.75 -4.28 1.86
N ASP A 169 18.62 -5.09 0.82
CA ASP A 169 19.72 -5.36 -0.11
C ASP A 169 19.89 -4.21 -1.11
N ALA A 170 18.75 -3.67 -1.58
CA ALA A 170 18.77 -2.55 -2.52
C ALA A 170 18.91 -1.17 -1.85
N GLY A 171 18.79 -1.08 -0.51
CA GLY A 171 18.80 0.20 0.20
C GLY A 171 17.60 1.09 -0.16
N LYS A 172 16.39 0.52 -0.20
CA LYS A 172 15.15 1.20 -0.61
C LYS A 172 14.00 0.92 0.34
N LEU A 173 13.02 1.82 0.35
CA LEU A 173 11.70 1.59 0.94
C LEU A 173 10.62 1.60 -0.14
N ASN A 174 9.82 0.55 -0.17
CA ASN A 174 8.70 0.39 -1.09
C ASN A 174 7.41 0.77 -0.37
N PHE A 175 6.67 1.75 -0.91
CA PHE A 175 5.43 2.25 -0.38
C PHE A 175 4.27 1.73 -1.23
N ARG A 176 3.28 1.14 -0.58
CA ARG A 176 2.02 0.74 -1.18
C ARG A 176 0.89 1.45 -0.45
N LEU A 177 0.17 2.31 -1.17
CA LEU A 177 -0.96 3.06 -0.66
C LEU A 177 -2.24 2.55 -1.33
N ALA A 178 -3.22 2.18 -0.54
CA ALA A 178 -4.52 1.72 -1.04
C ALA A 178 -5.63 2.67 -0.60
N ASN A 179 -6.46 3.06 -1.56
CA ASN A 179 -7.68 3.84 -1.37
C ASN A 179 -7.45 5.23 -0.75
N VAL A 180 -6.35 5.89 -1.12
CA VAL A 180 -6.00 7.24 -0.63
C VAL A 180 -6.65 8.34 -1.47
N GLN A 181 -6.66 8.20 -2.80
CA GLN A 181 -7.21 9.19 -3.73
C GLN A 181 -8.49 8.70 -4.45
N GLY A 182 -9.10 7.65 -3.94
CA GLY A 182 -10.20 6.91 -4.54
C GLY A 182 -9.93 5.41 -4.41
N PHE A 183 -10.78 4.55 -4.99
CA PHE A 183 -10.48 3.13 -5.06
C PHE A 183 -9.29 2.88 -5.98
N GLY A 184 -8.26 2.28 -5.48
CA GLY A 184 -7.05 1.93 -6.22
C GLY A 184 -5.82 1.78 -5.34
N VAL A 185 -4.70 1.42 -5.96
CA VAL A 185 -3.42 1.20 -5.30
C VAL A 185 -2.34 2.01 -6.03
N VAL A 186 -1.54 2.71 -5.26
CA VAL A 186 -0.34 3.40 -5.72
C VAL A 186 0.88 2.69 -5.12
N ASN A 187 1.86 2.36 -5.95
CA ASN A 187 3.12 1.76 -5.53
C ASN A 187 4.27 2.69 -5.92
N LEU A 188 5.12 3.01 -4.95
CA LEU A 188 6.28 3.88 -5.11
C LEU A 188 7.49 3.26 -4.43
N SER A 189 8.68 3.57 -4.91
CA SER A 189 9.93 3.10 -4.32
C SER A 189 10.90 4.26 -4.22
N TYR A 190 11.45 4.46 -3.03
CA TYR A 190 12.45 5.51 -2.78
C TYR A 190 13.72 4.91 -2.21
N PRO A 191 14.91 5.34 -2.67
CA PRO A 191 16.15 5.03 -1.97
C PRO A 191 16.14 5.68 -0.60
N VAL A 192 16.77 5.02 0.38
CA VAL A 192 16.69 5.40 1.81
C VAL A 192 17.22 6.78 2.12
N ASP A 193 18.19 7.27 1.35
CA ASP A 193 18.75 8.62 1.47
C ASP A 193 17.73 9.73 1.15
N ARG A 194 16.73 9.44 0.33
CA ARG A 194 15.61 10.33 0.03
C ARG A 194 14.48 10.27 1.05
N VAL A 195 14.40 9.21 1.86
CA VAL A 195 13.33 9.03 2.84
C VAL A 195 13.65 9.80 4.12
N GLN A 196 13.43 11.09 4.07
CA GLN A 196 13.60 12.02 5.18
C GLN A 196 12.24 12.58 5.63
N THR A 197 12.21 13.33 6.72
CA THR A 197 10.98 13.94 7.26
C THR A 197 10.19 14.71 6.21
N ALA A 198 10.86 15.47 5.34
CA ALA A 198 10.19 16.23 4.28
C ALA A 198 9.39 15.33 3.32
N LEU A 199 9.91 14.15 2.94
CA LEU A 199 9.18 13.20 2.10
C LEU A 199 8.00 12.58 2.88
N LEU A 200 8.17 12.29 4.17
CA LEU A 200 7.11 11.74 5.01
C LEU A 200 5.99 12.77 5.25
N ASP A 201 6.32 14.05 5.33
CA ASP A 201 5.33 15.13 5.39
C ASP A 201 4.52 15.23 4.09
N GLU A 202 5.16 15.03 2.93
CA GLU A 202 4.46 14.94 1.65
C GLU A 202 3.54 13.69 1.61
N LEU A 203 3.98 12.55 2.15
CA LEU A 203 3.11 11.38 2.33
C LEU A 203 1.90 11.72 3.21
N ALA A 204 2.10 12.40 4.33
CA ALA A 204 1.01 12.80 5.23
C ALA A 204 0.01 13.73 4.54
N LYS A 205 0.48 14.74 3.78
CA LYS A 205 -0.36 15.62 2.96
C LYS A 205 -1.20 14.84 1.95
N MET A 206 -0.58 13.90 1.23
CA MET A 206 -1.28 13.05 0.28
C MET A 206 -2.38 12.23 0.96
N LEU A 207 -2.12 11.65 2.13
CA LEU A 207 -3.09 10.84 2.87
C LEU A 207 -4.35 11.64 3.23
N ILE A 208 -4.23 12.92 3.57
CA ILE A 208 -5.37 13.78 3.95
C ILE A 208 -5.92 14.61 2.79
N GLY A 209 -5.52 14.30 1.56
CA GLY A 209 -6.04 14.95 0.35
C GLY A 209 -5.54 16.38 0.11
N GLN A 210 -4.43 16.79 0.74
CA GLN A 210 -3.75 18.05 0.46
C GLN A 210 -2.82 17.94 -0.76
N PRO A 211 -2.50 19.05 -1.44
CA PRO A 211 -1.49 19.05 -2.49
C PRO A 211 -0.17 18.47 -1.99
N SER A 212 0.37 17.51 -2.71
CA SER A 212 1.54 16.74 -2.32
C SER A 212 2.43 16.43 -3.52
N THR A 213 3.72 16.38 -3.29
CA THR A 213 4.75 15.97 -4.25
C THR A 213 5.26 14.55 -3.98
N PHE A 214 4.53 13.77 -3.19
CA PHE A 214 4.92 12.40 -2.84
C PHE A 214 4.84 11.44 -4.04
N VAL A 215 4.03 11.73 -5.06
CA VAL A 215 3.86 10.94 -6.30
C VAL A 215 4.40 11.71 -7.49
#